data_5dbcc9f56cd8b1f466f025aa25b992c5
#
_entry.id   5dbcc9f56cd8b1f466f025aa25b992c5
#
_cell.length_a   1.000
_cell.length_b   1.000
_cell.length_c   1.000
_cell.angle_alpha   90.00
_cell.angle_beta   90.00
_cell.angle_gamma   90.00
#
_symmetry.space_group_name_H-M   'P 1'
#
loop_
_entity.id
_entity.type
_entity.pdbx_description
1 polymer ?
#
loop_
_entity_poly.entity_id
_entity_poly.type
_entity_poly.pdbx_seq_one_letter_code
_entity_poly.pdbx_strand_id
1 'polypeptide(L)'
;MVDVATYFGFDEYVKEDYGQSLASHGVGPGCYLVLPVLGPSTARDTIAGLSNFVGGDAWYNVTVKNDTHYFRDVDYYASKVTAGVDFRAKNYDSIENLEKNSLDFYASVKSLYLQDRQQRILNSKKIIETQDDSDWEEIETQ
;
A
#
# COMPACT_ATOMS: atom_id res chain seq x y z
N MET A 1 10.91 -3.07 -19.40
CA MET A 1 10.42 -1.68 -19.28
C MET A 1 11.60 -0.86 -18.81
N VAL A 2 12.00 0.18 -19.51
CA VAL A 2 13.18 0.98 -19.11
C VAL A 2 12.71 1.92 -17.99
N ASP A 3 13.36 1.82 -16.83
CA ASP A 3 13.09 2.72 -15.70
C ASP A 3 13.84 4.03 -15.94
N VAL A 4 13.13 5.01 -16.48
CA VAL A 4 13.67 6.32 -16.84
C VAL A 4 13.95 7.15 -15.58
N ALA A 5 13.24 6.91 -14.49
CA ALA A 5 13.43 7.64 -13.24
C ALA A 5 14.80 7.35 -12.62
N THR A 6 15.17 6.07 -12.54
CA THR A 6 16.51 5.67 -12.06
C THR A 6 17.63 6.22 -12.94
N TYR A 7 17.41 6.35 -14.27
CA TYR A 7 18.39 6.97 -15.18
C TYR A 7 18.61 8.45 -14.89
N PHE A 8 17.61 9.17 -14.41
CA PHE A 8 17.71 10.57 -14.00
C PHE A 8 18.18 10.77 -12.54
N GLY A 9 18.59 9.71 -11.85
CA GLY A 9 19.10 9.78 -10.49
C GLY A 9 18.04 9.86 -9.40
N PHE A 10 16.77 9.53 -9.71
CA PHE A 10 15.75 9.36 -8.68
C PHE A 10 15.92 8.01 -7.99
N ASP A 11 15.70 7.99 -6.68
CA ASP A 11 15.74 6.77 -5.88
C ASP A 11 14.71 5.74 -6.34
N GLU A 12 14.98 4.46 -6.06
CA GLU A 12 14.08 3.36 -6.41
C GLU A 12 12.69 3.59 -5.82
N TYR A 13 11.65 3.47 -6.67
CA TYR A 13 10.28 3.67 -6.25
C TYR A 13 9.86 2.69 -5.16
N VAL A 14 9.65 3.19 -3.96
CA VAL A 14 9.08 2.44 -2.85
C VAL A 14 7.57 2.65 -2.84
N LYS A 15 6.83 1.55 -3.00
CA LYS A 15 5.36 1.60 -2.97
C LYS A 15 4.88 1.87 -1.55
N GLU A 16 4.47 3.09 -1.31
CA GLU A 16 3.83 3.50 -0.06
C GLU A 16 2.31 3.51 -0.18
N ASP A 17 1.65 3.37 0.95
CA ASP A 17 0.19 3.50 1.04
C ASP A 17 -0.23 4.40 2.22
N TYR A 18 -1.45 4.89 2.19
CA TYR A 18 -1.99 5.76 3.24
C TYR A 18 -1.93 5.14 4.65
N GLY A 19 -2.01 3.81 4.76
CA GLY A 19 -1.87 3.11 6.04
C GLY A 19 -0.43 3.20 6.60
N GLN A 20 0.58 3.18 5.73
CA GLN A 20 1.99 3.38 6.13
C GLN A 20 2.22 4.83 6.56
N SER A 21 1.68 5.79 5.81
CA SER A 21 1.75 7.21 6.18
C SER A 21 1.09 7.48 7.54
N LEU A 22 -0.09 6.93 7.80
CA LEU A 22 -0.72 7.03 9.12
C LEU A 22 0.12 6.38 10.23
N ALA A 23 0.80 5.27 9.93
CA ALA A 23 1.68 4.61 10.89
C ALA A 23 2.92 5.44 11.22
N SER A 24 3.52 6.12 10.24
CA SER A 24 4.67 7.01 10.47
C SER A 24 4.31 8.17 11.39
N HIS A 25 3.06 8.64 11.34
CA HIS A 25 2.52 9.66 12.25
C HIS A 25 2.03 9.09 13.60
N GLY A 26 2.34 7.83 13.91
CA GLY A 26 2.05 7.23 15.21
C GLY A 26 0.67 6.60 15.36
N VAL A 27 -0.12 6.50 14.29
CA VAL A 27 -1.42 5.83 14.35
C VAL A 27 -1.21 4.31 14.45
N GLY A 28 -1.66 3.70 15.54
CA GLY A 28 -1.56 2.27 15.77
C GLY A 28 -2.38 1.44 14.76
N PRO A 29 -2.07 0.14 14.61
CA PRO A 29 -2.77 -0.73 13.65
C PRO A 29 -4.24 -0.98 14.00
N GLY A 30 -4.62 -0.90 15.28
CA GLY A 30 -5.94 -1.29 15.76
C GLY A 30 -6.17 -2.79 15.69
N CYS A 31 -7.44 -3.22 15.56
CA CYS A 31 -7.79 -4.63 15.46
C CYS A 31 -7.43 -5.21 14.08
N TYR A 32 -7.06 -6.49 14.10
CA TYR A 32 -6.86 -7.26 12.87
C TYR A 32 -8.23 -7.70 12.31
N LEU A 33 -8.41 -7.53 11.02
CA LEU A 33 -9.64 -7.82 10.28
C LEU A 33 -9.32 -8.67 9.07
N VAL A 34 -10.24 -9.54 8.69
CA VAL A 34 -10.17 -10.23 7.39
C VAL A 34 -11.34 -9.73 6.55
N LEU A 35 -11.02 -8.97 5.52
CA LEU A 35 -12.01 -8.40 4.63
C LEU A 35 -12.36 -9.39 3.51
N PRO A 36 -13.65 -9.54 3.15
CA PRO A 36 -14.02 -10.30 1.97
C PRO A 36 -13.36 -9.68 0.74
N VAL A 37 -12.86 -10.50 -0.16
CA VAL A 37 -12.15 -10.11 -1.40
C VAL A 37 -10.77 -9.49 -1.18
N LEU A 38 -10.61 -8.57 -0.22
CA LEU A 38 -9.35 -7.86 0.04
C LEU A 38 -8.37 -8.64 0.93
N GLY A 39 -8.89 -9.60 1.73
CA GLY A 39 -8.06 -10.45 2.60
C GLY A 39 -7.66 -9.81 3.92
N PRO A 40 -6.47 -10.18 4.47
CA PRO A 40 -6.01 -9.72 5.76
C PRO A 40 -5.75 -8.21 5.76
N SER A 41 -6.15 -7.54 6.84
CA SER A 41 -6.00 -6.08 7.02
C SER A 41 -5.99 -5.72 8.50
N THR A 42 -5.69 -4.45 8.80
CA THR A 42 -5.89 -3.85 10.12
C THR A 42 -6.94 -2.73 10.04
N ALA A 43 -7.50 -2.32 11.17
CA ALA A 43 -8.47 -1.23 11.20
C ALA A 43 -7.92 0.04 10.56
N ARG A 44 -6.66 0.42 10.86
CA ARG A 44 -5.97 1.54 10.23
C ARG A 44 -5.89 1.38 8.72
N ASP A 45 -5.39 0.25 8.25
CA ASP A 45 -5.15 0.02 6.82
C ASP A 45 -6.48 -0.11 6.05
N THR A 46 -7.53 -0.64 6.71
CA THR A 46 -8.89 -0.69 6.16
C THR A 46 -9.46 0.73 5.98
N ILE A 47 -9.35 1.59 6.98
CA ILE A 47 -9.84 2.98 6.90
C ILE A 47 -9.07 3.75 5.82
N ALA A 48 -7.76 3.61 5.79
CA ALA A 48 -6.89 4.21 4.78
C ALA A 48 -7.24 3.75 3.35
N GLY A 49 -7.46 2.44 3.18
CA GLY A 49 -7.88 1.86 1.90
C GLY A 49 -9.26 2.31 1.47
N LEU A 50 -10.23 2.37 2.39
CA LEU A 50 -11.57 2.88 2.11
C LEU A 50 -11.57 4.37 1.74
N SER A 51 -10.76 5.19 2.39
CA SER A 51 -10.58 6.60 2.02
C SER A 51 -10.11 6.74 0.58
N ASN A 52 -9.15 5.92 0.18
CA ASN A 52 -8.67 5.87 -1.19
C ASN A 52 -9.76 5.42 -2.17
N PHE A 53 -10.60 4.45 -1.76
CA PHE A 53 -11.67 3.92 -2.60
C PHE A 53 -12.84 4.90 -2.78
N VAL A 54 -13.17 5.70 -1.77
CA VAL A 54 -14.30 6.66 -1.78
C VAL A 54 -13.94 8.01 -2.44
N GLY A 55 -12.84 8.11 -3.13
CA GLY A 55 -12.46 9.32 -3.89
C GLY A 55 -11.27 10.09 -3.32
N GLY A 56 -10.53 9.50 -2.37
CA GLY A 56 -9.24 10.00 -1.91
C GLY A 56 -8.07 9.72 -2.87
N ASP A 57 -8.33 8.99 -3.96
CA ASP A 57 -7.33 8.66 -4.96
C ASP A 57 -7.08 9.85 -5.90
N ALA A 58 -5.83 10.31 -5.93
CA ALA A 58 -5.42 11.40 -6.83
C ALA A 58 -5.69 11.05 -8.30
N TRP A 59 -5.53 9.79 -8.68
CA TRP A 59 -5.81 9.31 -10.03
C TRP A 59 -7.29 9.45 -10.39
N TYR A 60 -8.19 9.07 -9.48
CA TYR A 60 -9.63 9.25 -9.65
C TYR A 60 -9.99 10.73 -9.82
N ASN A 61 -9.44 11.58 -8.97
CA ASN A 61 -9.72 13.02 -9.03
C ASN A 61 -9.27 13.64 -10.35
N VAL A 62 -8.14 13.22 -10.91
CA VAL A 62 -7.60 13.75 -12.15
C VAL A 62 -8.30 13.18 -13.39
N THR A 63 -8.65 11.89 -13.40
CA THR A 63 -9.13 11.20 -14.60
C THR A 63 -10.64 11.10 -14.71
N VAL A 64 -11.35 11.08 -13.59
CA VAL A 64 -12.80 10.87 -13.55
C VAL A 64 -13.55 12.13 -13.13
N LYS A 65 -13.09 12.80 -12.06
CA LYS A 65 -13.81 13.92 -11.45
C LYS A 65 -13.51 15.28 -12.08
N ASN A 66 -12.37 15.43 -12.74
CA ASN A 66 -12.01 16.66 -13.43
C ASN A 66 -12.70 16.74 -14.80
N ASP A 67 -12.83 17.94 -15.38
CA ASP A 67 -13.50 18.23 -16.67
C ASP A 67 -13.00 17.41 -17.88
N THR A 68 -11.93 16.66 -17.71
CA THR A 68 -11.32 15.82 -18.75
C THR A 68 -12.05 14.50 -19.02
N HIS A 69 -12.85 13.99 -18.10
CA HIS A 69 -13.69 12.76 -18.20
C HIS A 69 -13.10 11.62 -19.08
N TYR A 70 -11.82 11.31 -18.93
CA TYR A 70 -11.17 10.24 -19.71
C TYR A 70 -11.73 8.84 -19.40
N PHE A 71 -12.17 8.61 -18.17
CA PHE A 71 -12.75 7.34 -17.72
C PHE A 71 -14.10 7.58 -17.06
N ARG A 72 -15.02 6.62 -17.23
CA ARG A 72 -16.27 6.60 -16.48
C ARG A 72 -16.02 6.01 -15.09
N ASP A 73 -16.84 6.37 -14.13
CA ASP A 73 -16.79 5.80 -12.76
C ASP A 73 -16.76 4.27 -12.77
N VAL A 74 -17.55 3.64 -13.64
CA VAL A 74 -17.61 2.19 -13.78
C VAL A 74 -16.27 1.59 -14.19
N ASP A 75 -15.54 2.22 -15.10
CA ASP A 75 -14.24 1.72 -15.60
C ASP A 75 -13.18 1.81 -14.49
N TYR A 76 -13.23 2.85 -13.67
CA TYR A 76 -12.36 3.01 -12.51
C TYR A 76 -12.63 1.91 -11.46
N TYR A 77 -13.87 1.72 -11.05
CA TYR A 77 -14.20 0.67 -10.07
C TYR A 77 -13.97 -0.73 -10.61
N ALA A 78 -14.23 -0.98 -11.89
CA ALA A 78 -13.92 -2.25 -12.54
C ALA A 78 -12.41 -2.54 -12.51
N SER A 79 -11.55 -1.55 -12.75
CA SER A 79 -10.11 -1.71 -12.66
C SER A 79 -9.63 -2.08 -11.25
N LYS A 80 -10.21 -1.47 -10.22
CA LYS A 80 -9.90 -1.81 -8.81
C LYS A 80 -10.32 -3.24 -8.44
N VAL A 81 -11.50 -3.66 -8.87
CA VAL A 81 -11.96 -5.04 -8.66
C VAL A 81 -11.07 -6.04 -9.40
N THR A 82 -10.73 -5.76 -10.65
CA THR A 82 -9.83 -6.59 -11.46
C THR A 82 -8.45 -6.71 -10.80
N ALA A 83 -7.89 -5.62 -10.30
CA ALA A 83 -6.62 -5.63 -9.58
C ALA A 83 -6.68 -6.51 -8.31
N GLY A 84 -7.80 -6.50 -7.58
CA GLY A 84 -8.02 -7.37 -6.41
C GLY A 84 -8.07 -8.86 -6.79
N VAL A 85 -8.75 -9.19 -7.88
CA VAL A 85 -8.82 -10.56 -8.40
C VAL A 85 -7.44 -11.02 -8.89
N ASP A 86 -6.71 -10.19 -9.63
CA ASP A 86 -5.36 -10.49 -10.12
C ASP A 86 -4.38 -10.72 -8.94
N PHE A 87 -4.44 -9.88 -7.92
CA PHE A 87 -3.66 -10.08 -6.70
C PHE A 87 -3.93 -11.43 -6.04
N ARG A 88 -5.21 -11.81 -5.92
CA ARG A 88 -5.60 -13.10 -5.36
C ARG A 88 -5.15 -14.27 -6.24
N ALA A 89 -5.27 -14.15 -7.54
CA ALA A 89 -4.82 -15.17 -8.49
C ALA A 89 -3.30 -15.38 -8.43
N LYS A 90 -2.51 -14.31 -8.36
CA LYS A 90 -1.05 -14.39 -8.24
C LYS A 90 -0.56 -15.02 -6.94
N ASN A 91 -1.32 -14.86 -5.86
CA ASN A 91 -0.96 -15.39 -4.54
C ASN A 91 -1.70 -16.70 -4.20
N TYR A 92 -2.44 -17.28 -5.14
CA TYR A 92 -3.25 -18.46 -4.89
C TYR A 92 -2.43 -19.63 -4.35
N ASP A 93 -1.34 -19.99 -5.00
CA ASP A 93 -0.46 -21.12 -4.61
C ASP A 93 0.17 -20.89 -3.22
N SER A 94 0.53 -19.65 -2.90
CA SER A 94 1.09 -19.28 -1.60
C SER A 94 0.06 -19.44 -0.49
N ILE A 95 -1.18 -19.03 -0.74
CA ILE A 95 -2.29 -19.16 0.20
C ILE A 95 -2.66 -20.63 0.41
N GLU A 96 -2.76 -21.41 -0.66
CA GLU A 96 -3.05 -22.85 -0.60
C GLU A 96 -1.95 -23.62 0.16
N ASN A 97 -0.69 -23.29 -0.06
CA ASN A 97 0.42 -23.90 0.66
C ASN A 97 0.39 -23.54 2.16
N LEU A 98 0.04 -22.32 2.52
CA LEU A 98 -0.15 -21.93 3.91
C LEU A 98 -1.32 -22.70 4.55
N GLU A 99 -2.43 -22.85 3.85
CA GLU A 99 -3.59 -23.61 4.35
C GLU A 99 -3.25 -25.07 4.62
N LYS A 100 -2.51 -25.72 3.70
CA LYS A 100 -2.13 -27.14 3.82
C LYS A 100 -1.06 -27.42 4.88
N ASN A 101 -0.13 -26.47 5.09
CA ASN A 101 1.04 -26.69 5.93
C ASN A 101 0.97 -26.05 7.31
N SER A 102 -0.03 -25.22 7.60
CA SER A 102 -0.19 -24.58 8.89
C SER A 102 -1.14 -25.34 9.80
N LEU A 103 -0.79 -25.46 11.09
CA LEU A 103 -1.68 -26.01 12.11
C LEU A 103 -2.87 -25.10 12.38
N ASP A 104 -2.63 -23.79 12.31
CA ASP A 104 -3.66 -22.74 12.41
C ASP A 104 -3.44 -21.73 11.28
N PHE A 105 -4.27 -21.81 10.25
CA PHE A 105 -4.22 -20.95 9.09
C PHE A 105 -4.44 -19.47 9.45
N TYR A 106 -5.39 -19.18 10.33
CA TYR A 106 -5.68 -17.81 10.73
C TYR A 106 -4.51 -17.16 11.48
N ALA A 107 -3.91 -17.88 12.44
CA ALA A 107 -2.76 -17.38 13.18
C ALA A 107 -1.55 -17.17 12.28
N SER A 108 -1.31 -18.06 11.33
CA SER A 108 -0.22 -17.97 10.35
C SER A 108 -0.38 -16.77 9.43
N VAL A 109 -1.54 -16.58 8.81
CA VAL A 109 -1.83 -15.44 7.93
C VAL A 109 -1.74 -14.12 8.69
N LYS A 110 -2.29 -14.06 9.91
CA LYS A 110 -2.22 -12.88 10.76
C LYS A 110 -0.78 -12.51 11.10
N SER A 111 0.05 -13.47 11.49
CA SER A 111 1.44 -13.21 11.88
C SER A 111 2.27 -12.72 10.68
N LEU A 112 2.12 -13.36 9.52
CA LEU A 112 2.79 -12.96 8.29
C LEU A 112 2.39 -11.54 7.86
N TYR A 113 1.10 -11.24 7.86
CA TYR A 113 0.60 -9.91 7.51
C TYR A 113 1.18 -8.83 8.45
N LEU A 114 1.15 -9.06 9.75
CA LEU A 114 1.64 -8.08 10.72
C LEU A 114 3.15 -7.87 10.62
N GLN A 115 3.92 -8.93 10.36
CA GLN A 115 5.37 -8.86 10.17
C GLN A 115 5.72 -8.09 8.88
N ASP A 116 5.12 -8.44 7.75
CA ASP A 116 5.32 -7.73 6.48
C ASP A 116 4.96 -6.25 6.62
N ARG A 117 3.84 -5.97 7.28
CA ARG A 117 3.38 -4.61 7.50
C ARG A 117 4.32 -3.80 8.37
N GLN A 118 4.84 -4.40 9.42
CA GLN A 118 5.81 -3.75 10.30
C GLN A 118 7.13 -3.45 9.57
N GLN A 119 7.62 -4.37 8.75
CA GLN A 119 8.82 -4.13 7.95
C GLN A 119 8.64 -2.96 6.97
N ARG A 120 7.50 -2.88 6.29
CA ARG A 120 7.18 -1.76 5.38
C ARG A 120 7.16 -0.42 6.10
N ILE A 121 6.54 -0.35 7.29
CA ILE A 121 6.50 0.87 8.09
C ILE A 121 7.90 1.29 8.56
N LEU A 122 8.74 0.34 8.96
CA LEU A 122 10.12 0.63 9.37
C LEU A 122 10.95 1.14 8.20
N ASN A 123 10.77 0.57 7.01
CA ASN A 123 11.45 1.04 5.80
C ASN A 123 11.02 2.47 5.42
N SER A 124 9.72 2.77 5.46
CA SER A 124 9.21 4.13 5.21
C SER A 124 9.78 5.15 6.20
N LYS A 125 9.82 4.81 7.49
CA LYS A 125 10.42 5.70 8.51
C LYS A 125 11.90 5.96 8.25
N LYS A 126 12.64 4.92 7.92
CA LYS A 126 14.07 5.06 7.61
C LYS A 126 14.34 5.97 6.42
N ILE A 127 13.51 5.89 5.38
CA ILE A 127 13.60 6.75 4.20
C ILE A 127 13.34 8.21 4.59
N ILE A 128 12.29 8.47 5.38
CA ILE A 128 11.95 9.81 5.84
C ILE A 128 13.09 10.42 6.67
N GLU A 129 13.65 9.66 7.62
CA GLU A 129 14.78 10.10 8.44
C GLU A 129 16.02 10.43 7.59
N THR A 130 16.32 9.62 6.58
CA THR A 130 17.45 9.85 5.68
C THR A 130 17.27 11.10 4.81
N GLN A 131 16.05 11.39 4.37
CA GLN A 131 15.74 12.59 3.60
C GLN A 131 15.83 13.85 4.46
N ASP A 132 15.34 13.82 5.68
CA ASP A 132 15.40 14.95 6.61
C ASP A 132 16.86 15.33 6.93
N ASP A 133 17.73 14.34 7.17
CA ASP A 133 19.15 14.57 7.42
C ASP A 133 19.85 15.19 6.19
N SER A 134 19.53 14.76 4.97
CA SER A 134 20.12 15.30 3.74
C SER A 134 19.71 16.75 3.47
N ASP A 135 18.48 17.11 3.75
CA ASP A 135 17.96 18.48 3.56
C ASP A 135 18.65 19.48 4.51
N TRP A 136 19.00 19.06 5.72
CA TRP A 136 19.74 19.91 6.67
C TRP A 136 21.21 20.11 6.26
N GLU A 137 21.88 19.10 5.74
CA GLU A 137 23.27 19.21 5.27
C GLU A 137 23.42 20.17 4.07
N GLU A 138 22.43 20.23 3.17
CA GLU A 138 22.46 21.18 2.04
C GLU A 138 22.29 22.63 2.49
N ILE A 139 21.59 22.91 3.58
CA ILE A 139 21.39 24.27 4.12
C ILE A 139 22.64 24.77 4.83
N GLU A 140 23.40 23.90 5.50
CA GLU A 140 24.65 24.28 6.20
C GLU A 140 25.82 24.57 5.25
N THR A 141 25.74 24.12 3.99
CA THR A 141 26.81 24.29 2.99
C THR A 141 26.65 25.51 2.07
N GLN A 142 25.60 26.31 2.23
CA GLN A 142 25.36 27.58 1.52
C GLN A 142 25.67 28.79 2.40
#